data_90e18c7d32487830196988a4b020e1b0
#
_entry.id   90e18c7d32487830196988a4b020e1b0
#
_cell.length_a   1.000
_cell.length_b   1.000
_cell.length_c   1.000
_cell.angle_alpha   90.00
_cell.angle_beta   90.00
_cell.angle_gamma   90.00
#
_symmetry.space_group_name_H-M   'P 1'
#
loop_
_entity.id
_entity.type
_entity.pdbx_description
1 polymer ?
#
loop_
_entity_poly.entity_id
_entity_poly.type
_entity_poly.pdbx_seq_one_letter_code
_entity_poly.pdbx_strand_id
1 'polypeptide(L)'
;INNGNYYIEPTKAFVAIDVNTASDISFAAGLKANLAMAKDLPRQLRLRGLGGQIVIDPAPIPKRDRKALERALKAAFRKDTVETNFVGWTAMGLLELQRARNRPNWLNL
;
A
#
# COMPACT_ATOMS: atom_id res chain seq x y z
N ILE A 1 1.28 7.75 10.37
CA ILE A 1 2.07 8.80 9.72
C ILE A 1 1.35 9.28 8.49
N ASN A 2 1.27 10.58 8.36
CA ASN A 2 0.62 11.23 7.23
C ASN A 2 1.66 11.54 6.14
N ASN A 3 1.48 10.97 4.96
CA ASN A 3 2.34 11.22 3.79
C ASN A 3 1.59 12.05 2.74
N GLY A 4 0.78 13.01 3.17
CA GLY A 4 -0.04 13.85 2.31
C GLY A 4 -1.38 13.20 1.99
N ASN A 5 -1.37 12.20 1.10
CA ASN A 5 -2.59 11.56 0.62
C ASN A 5 -2.92 10.24 1.31
N TYR A 6 -2.06 9.74 2.20
CA TYR A 6 -2.33 8.47 2.85
C TYR A 6 -1.61 8.35 4.18
N TYR A 7 -2.11 7.44 5.02
CA TYR A 7 -1.56 7.12 6.33
C TYR A 7 -1.03 5.70 6.34
N ILE A 8 0.08 5.50 7.06
CA ILE A 8 0.64 4.17 7.33
C ILE A 8 0.53 3.94 8.82
N GLU A 9 -0.17 2.88 9.21
CA GLU A 9 -0.39 2.57 10.61
C GLU A 9 -0.01 1.11 10.88
N PRO A 10 1.17 0.86 11.48
CA PRO A 10 1.50 -0.50 11.89
C PRO A 10 0.64 -0.89 13.09
N THR A 11 0.07 -2.09 13.02
CA THR A 11 -0.66 -2.69 14.14
C THR A 11 0.04 -3.97 14.54
N LYS A 12 -0.44 -4.61 15.61
CA LYS A 12 0.10 -5.91 16.03
C LYS A 12 -0.11 -7.00 14.99
N ALA A 13 -1.21 -6.92 14.23
CA ALA A 13 -1.59 -7.96 13.28
C ALA A 13 -1.07 -7.69 11.87
N PHE A 14 -1.06 -6.43 11.45
CA PHE A 14 -0.72 -6.07 10.06
C PHE A 14 -0.43 -4.57 9.97
N VAL A 15 0.08 -4.16 8.80
CA VAL A 15 0.28 -2.74 8.48
C VAL A 15 -0.95 -2.26 7.73
N ALA A 16 -1.61 -1.23 8.23
CA ALA A 16 -2.77 -0.64 7.60
C ALA A 16 -2.36 0.60 6.79
N ILE A 17 -2.85 0.69 5.56
CA ILE A 17 -2.64 1.83 4.67
C ILE A 17 -4.01 2.42 4.36
N ASP A 18 -4.21 3.70 4.67
CA ASP A 18 -5.48 4.38 4.45
C ASP A 18 -5.27 5.58 3.53
N VAL A 19 -5.88 5.54 2.35
CA VAL A 19 -5.73 6.59 1.34
C VAL A 19 -6.87 7.57 1.43
N ASN A 20 -6.53 8.86 1.50
CA ASN A 20 -7.49 9.94 1.62
C ASN A 20 -7.39 10.91 0.46
N THR A 21 -8.51 11.52 0.11
CA THR A 21 -8.58 12.55 -0.94
C THR A 21 -8.92 13.93 -0.38
N ALA A 22 -8.84 14.09 0.94
CA ALA A 22 -9.23 15.32 1.62
C ALA A 22 -10.69 15.68 1.31
N SER A 23 -10.95 16.87 0.75
CA SER A 23 -12.31 17.33 0.47
C SER A 23 -12.84 16.90 -0.91
N ASP A 24 -11.97 16.42 -1.80
CA ASP A 24 -12.40 15.99 -3.14
C ASP A 24 -12.73 14.49 -3.12
N ILE A 25 -14.01 14.17 -3.24
CA ILE A 25 -14.51 12.80 -3.21
C ILE A 25 -14.76 12.20 -4.59
N SER A 26 -14.32 12.88 -5.66
CA SER A 26 -14.51 12.36 -7.02
C SER A 26 -13.68 11.10 -7.26
N PHE A 27 -14.13 10.24 -8.17
CA PHE A 27 -13.36 9.05 -8.55
C PHE A 27 -12.02 9.41 -9.20
N ALA A 28 -11.97 10.53 -9.92
CA ALA A 28 -10.72 10.99 -10.53
C ALA A 28 -9.69 11.35 -9.45
N ALA A 29 -10.10 12.05 -8.39
CA ALA A 29 -9.23 12.36 -7.26
C ALA A 29 -8.84 11.09 -6.51
N GLY A 30 -9.78 10.14 -6.36
CA GLY A 30 -9.49 8.86 -5.72
C GLY A 30 -8.43 8.07 -6.46
N LEU A 31 -8.55 7.95 -7.77
CA LEU A 31 -7.56 7.23 -8.57
C LEU A 31 -6.20 7.92 -8.50
N LYS A 32 -6.16 9.24 -8.60
CA LYS A 32 -4.91 10.00 -8.51
C LYS A 32 -4.21 9.76 -7.15
N ALA A 33 -4.97 9.82 -6.06
CA ALA A 33 -4.42 9.58 -4.72
C ALA A 33 -3.90 8.15 -4.56
N ASN A 34 -4.65 7.17 -5.07
CA ASN A 34 -4.24 5.76 -5.00
C ASN A 34 -2.97 5.51 -5.81
N LEU A 35 -2.85 6.09 -7.00
CA LEU A 35 -1.66 5.93 -7.83
C LEU A 35 -0.44 6.60 -7.20
N ALA A 36 -0.61 7.76 -6.58
CA ALA A 36 0.47 8.42 -5.86
C ALA A 36 0.93 7.58 -4.66
N MET A 37 0.00 7.01 -3.90
CA MET A 37 0.33 6.08 -2.81
C MET A 37 1.11 4.89 -3.34
N ALA A 38 0.64 4.26 -4.42
CA ALA A 38 1.29 3.07 -4.98
C ALA A 38 2.75 3.34 -5.34
N LYS A 39 3.02 4.50 -5.91
CA LYS A 39 4.37 4.88 -6.32
C LYS A 39 5.30 5.09 -5.14
N ASP A 40 4.79 5.65 -4.04
CA ASP A 40 5.58 6.02 -2.86
C ASP A 40 5.68 4.90 -1.82
N LEU A 41 4.72 3.99 -1.78
CA LEU A 41 4.60 3.01 -0.69
C LEU A 41 5.83 2.13 -0.47
N PRO A 42 6.48 1.56 -1.50
CA PRO A 42 7.65 0.71 -1.24
C PRO A 42 8.76 1.43 -0.49
N ARG A 43 9.02 2.68 -0.87
CA ARG A 43 10.03 3.50 -0.21
C ARG A 43 9.67 3.74 1.26
N GLN A 44 8.41 4.06 1.54
CA GLN A 44 7.95 4.33 2.90
C GLN A 44 8.06 3.08 3.78
N LEU A 45 7.70 1.92 3.24
CA LEU A 45 7.83 0.66 3.98
C LEU A 45 9.29 0.33 4.29
N ARG A 46 10.20 0.56 3.33
CA ARG A 46 11.64 0.37 3.57
C ARG A 46 12.17 1.29 4.65
N LEU A 47 11.84 2.58 4.56
CA LEU A 47 12.33 3.57 5.52
C LEU A 47 11.89 3.26 6.95
N ARG A 48 10.74 2.63 7.10
CA ARG A 48 10.18 2.28 8.41
C ARG A 48 10.43 0.84 8.83
N GLY A 49 11.07 0.06 7.97
CA GLY A 49 11.35 -1.34 8.26
C GLY A 49 10.09 -2.19 8.44
N LEU A 50 9.02 -1.89 7.68
CA LEU A 50 7.75 -2.57 7.83
C LEU A 50 7.60 -3.71 6.83
N GLY A 51 7.04 -4.83 7.29
CA GLY A 51 6.78 -6.00 6.47
C GLY A 51 5.66 -6.84 7.04
N GLY A 52 5.47 -8.03 6.49
CA GLY A 52 4.38 -8.92 6.85
C GLY A 52 3.13 -8.60 6.06
N GLN A 53 1.98 -8.83 6.66
CA GLN A 53 0.70 -8.55 6.01
C GLN A 53 0.46 -7.05 5.91
N ILE A 54 0.07 -6.60 4.73
CA ILE A 54 -0.25 -5.19 4.47
C ILE A 54 -1.67 -5.14 3.92
N VAL A 55 -2.49 -4.29 4.51
CA VAL A 55 -3.88 -4.10 4.08
C VAL A 55 -4.05 -2.65 3.67
N ILE A 56 -4.44 -2.43 2.43
CA ILE A 56 -4.64 -1.10 1.87
C ILE A 56 -6.14 -0.85 1.76
N ASP A 57 -6.59 0.27 2.35
CA ASP A 57 -7.93 0.80 2.16
C ASP A 57 -7.83 1.95 1.15
N PRO A 58 -8.08 1.69 -0.13
CA PRO A 58 -7.88 2.72 -1.15
C PRO A 58 -9.00 3.76 -1.12
N ALA A 59 -8.71 4.94 -1.63
CA ALA A 59 -9.75 5.92 -1.89
C ALA A 59 -10.75 5.35 -2.88
N PRO A 60 -12.04 5.73 -2.81
CA PRO A 60 -13.08 5.15 -3.67
C PRO A 60 -12.78 5.33 -5.15
N ILE A 61 -12.81 4.22 -5.87
CA ILE A 61 -12.68 4.16 -7.33
C ILE A 61 -13.66 3.13 -7.87
N PRO A 62 -14.12 3.28 -9.13
CA PRO A 62 -14.92 2.23 -9.76
C PRO A 62 -14.12 0.94 -9.91
N LYS A 63 -14.80 -0.19 -9.94
CA LYS A 63 -14.13 -1.50 -10.09
C LYS A 63 -13.25 -1.57 -11.33
N ARG A 64 -13.67 -0.90 -12.43
CA ARG A 64 -12.88 -0.87 -13.67
C ARG A 64 -11.48 -0.25 -13.47
N ASP A 65 -11.31 0.62 -12.47
CA ASP A 65 -10.03 1.29 -12.22
C ASP A 65 -9.12 0.49 -11.28
N ARG A 66 -9.61 -0.62 -10.71
CA ARG A 66 -8.80 -1.48 -9.84
C ARG A 66 -7.58 -2.04 -10.54
N LYS A 67 -7.70 -2.36 -11.83
CA LYS A 67 -6.57 -2.86 -12.61
C LYS A 67 -5.45 -1.85 -12.72
N ALA A 68 -5.78 -0.57 -12.85
CA ALA A 68 -4.76 0.49 -12.90
C ALA A 68 -3.99 0.55 -11.59
N LEU A 69 -4.67 0.47 -10.45
CA LEU A 69 -4.03 0.46 -9.14
C LEU A 69 -3.15 -0.79 -8.95
N GLU A 70 -3.66 -1.97 -9.33
CA GLU A 70 -2.89 -3.22 -9.26
C GLU A 70 -1.59 -3.11 -10.06
N ARG A 71 -1.67 -2.61 -11.28
CA ARG A 71 -0.48 -2.43 -12.14
C ARG A 71 0.52 -1.48 -11.53
N ALA A 72 0.04 -0.37 -10.97
CA ALA A 72 0.91 0.63 -10.35
C ALA A 72 1.63 0.05 -9.14
N LEU A 73 0.93 -0.70 -8.29
CA LEU A 73 1.53 -1.35 -7.13
C LEU A 73 2.55 -2.40 -7.56
N LYS A 74 2.20 -3.26 -8.50
CA LYS A 74 3.10 -4.30 -8.99
C LYS A 74 4.36 -3.70 -9.61
N ALA A 75 4.22 -2.63 -10.39
CA ALA A 75 5.36 -1.95 -11.00
C ALA A 75 6.27 -1.32 -9.94
N ALA A 76 5.70 -0.68 -8.94
CA ALA A 76 6.47 -0.04 -7.86
C ALA A 76 7.23 -1.08 -7.03
N PHE A 77 6.57 -2.17 -6.64
CA PHE A 77 7.21 -3.21 -5.83
C PHE A 77 8.22 -4.04 -6.62
N ARG A 78 8.07 -4.13 -7.93
CA ARG A 78 9.07 -4.81 -8.78
C ARG A 78 10.42 -4.13 -8.72
N LYS A 79 10.44 -2.81 -8.55
CA LYS A 79 11.68 -2.02 -8.46
C LYS A 79 12.27 -2.03 -7.05
N ASP A 80 11.54 -2.57 -6.08
CA ASP A 80 11.95 -2.59 -4.70
C ASP A 80 12.90 -3.75 -4.42
N THR A 81 13.76 -3.58 -3.41
CA THR A 81 14.72 -4.60 -2.99
C THR A 81 14.11 -5.67 -2.08
N VAL A 82 12.94 -5.40 -1.51
CA VAL A 82 12.25 -6.32 -0.61
C VAL A 82 11.06 -6.94 -1.33
N GLU A 83 11.00 -8.28 -1.33
CA GLU A 83 9.93 -9.00 -2.01
C GLU A 83 8.58 -8.69 -1.40
N THR A 84 7.61 -8.33 -2.25
CA THR A 84 6.24 -8.08 -1.86
C THR A 84 5.31 -8.73 -2.87
N ASN A 85 4.42 -9.58 -2.39
CA ASN A 85 3.48 -10.30 -3.24
C ASN A 85 2.09 -9.70 -3.13
N PHE A 86 1.43 -9.60 -4.28
CA PHE A 86 0.05 -9.17 -4.37
C PHE A 86 -0.85 -10.36 -4.02
N VAL A 87 -1.63 -10.23 -2.94
CA VAL A 87 -2.55 -11.29 -2.50
C VAL A 87 -3.89 -11.17 -3.20
N GLY A 88 -4.48 -9.99 -3.20
CA GLY A 88 -5.73 -9.75 -3.90
C GLY A 88 -6.66 -8.80 -3.16
N TRP A 89 -7.87 -8.66 -3.72
CA TRP A 89 -8.91 -7.80 -3.17
C TRP A 89 -9.82 -8.59 -2.24
N THR A 90 -10.23 -7.96 -1.15
CA THR A 90 -11.25 -8.52 -0.27
C THR A 90 -12.64 -8.16 -0.78
N ALA A 91 -13.66 -8.84 -0.23
CA ALA A 91 -15.05 -8.55 -0.56
C ALA A 91 -15.44 -7.10 -0.19
N MET A 92 -14.79 -6.53 0.81
CA MET A 92 -15.06 -5.17 1.27
C MET A 92 -14.26 -4.10 0.51
N GLY A 93 -13.50 -4.50 -0.51
CA GLY A 93 -12.73 -3.54 -1.31
C GLY A 93 -11.39 -3.15 -0.72
N LEU A 94 -10.85 -3.95 0.19
CA LEU A 94 -9.49 -3.78 0.69
C LEU A 94 -8.53 -4.57 -0.18
N LEU A 95 -7.31 -4.09 -0.27
CA LEU A 95 -6.27 -4.71 -1.08
C LEU A 95 -5.20 -5.27 -0.18
N GLU A 96 -4.89 -6.55 -0.32
CA GLU A 96 -3.93 -7.23 0.56
C GLU A 96 -2.63 -7.54 -0.16
N LEU A 97 -1.52 -7.28 0.55
CA LEU A 97 -0.17 -7.61 0.11
C LEU A 97 0.52 -8.41 1.22
N GLN A 98 1.51 -9.20 0.83
CA GLN A 98 2.37 -9.91 1.76
C GLN A 98 3.81 -9.53 1.45
N ARG A 99 4.47 -8.88 2.41
CA ARG A 99 5.82 -8.36 2.25
C ARG A 99 6.80 -9.12 3.12
N ALA A 100 7.95 -9.49 2.56
CA ALA A 100 9.01 -10.12 3.31
C ALA A 100 9.47 -9.20 4.44
N ARG A 101 9.84 -9.79 5.58
CA ARG A 101 10.42 -9.06 6.69
C ARG A 101 11.93 -9.06 6.51
N ASN A 102 12.48 -7.87 6.26
CA ASN A 102 13.90 -7.71 6.02
C ASN A 102 14.56 -7.20 7.29
N ARG A 103 15.01 -8.14 8.14
CA ARG A 103 15.70 -7.82 9.40
C ARG A 103 17.21 -7.92 9.25
N PRO A 104 17.97 -7.02 9.88
CA PRO A 104 19.40 -7.22 10.00
C PRO A 104 19.72 -8.54 10.68
N ASN A 105 20.81 -9.19 10.29
CA ASN A 105 21.18 -10.50 10.82
C ASN A 105 21.28 -10.53 12.35
N TRP A 106 21.76 -9.45 12.96
CA TRP A 106 21.91 -9.39 14.41
C TRP A 106 20.57 -9.36 15.15
N LEU A 107 19.44 -9.09 14.48
CA LEU A 107 18.12 -9.15 15.08
C LEU A 107 17.52 -10.55 15.08
N ASN A 108 18.14 -11.50 14.38
CA ASN A 108 17.63 -12.87 14.24
C ASN A 108 18.30 -13.84 15.21
N LEU A 109 18.99 -13.33 16.18
CA LEU A 109 19.69 -14.16 17.17
C LEU A 109 18.77 -14.77 18.21
#